data_0f3f7c53a6d96c6c9c78a1f805d9f060
#
_entry.id   0f3f7c53a6d96c6c9c78a1f805d9f060
#
_cell.length_a   1.000
_cell.length_b   1.000
_cell.length_c   1.000
_cell.angle_alpha   90.00
_cell.angle_beta   90.00
_cell.angle_gamma   90.00
#
_symmetry.space_group_name_H-M   'P 1'
#
loop_
_entity.id
_entity.type
_entity.pdbx_description
1 polymer ?
#
loop_
_entity_poly.entity_id
_entity_poly.type
_entity_poly.pdbx_seq_one_letter_code
_entity_poly.pdbx_strand_id
1 'polypeptide(L)'
;MKHFYTFMEQKELEYTDVTVDHLAEFIAWLKYPSIPEKVIPLMLEPAVKAQTINAIVDTVLGFYNYLLLHEEYENQLSQKLIKFVKSPWKNYKSFLYGIADKKREKRYMLHLPVPQQRIKTVPKEDVNTLIKATNNIRDYFLLYLIFETGMRIGEALSLWVEDFDISECTITIHDRGEMENLSEIKTVSSSRKLDCTKDLIEVFTEYVCFFHTEGIKTNHIFIKLMGENAGKAMDYRDVDNLFRKLRKKTDIYITPH
;
A
#
# COMPACT_ATOMS: atom_id res chain seq x y z
N MET A 1 16.52 6.37 -3.03
CA MET A 1 17.76 7.21 -3.03
C MET A 1 19.01 6.44 -2.64
N LYS A 2 19.09 5.67 -1.51
CA LYS A 2 20.33 4.96 -1.08
C LYS A 2 21.01 4.18 -2.21
N HIS A 3 20.31 3.33 -2.94
CA HIS A 3 20.87 2.56 -4.07
C HIS A 3 21.48 3.44 -5.17
N PHE A 4 20.87 4.60 -5.43
CA PHE A 4 21.38 5.51 -6.44
C PHE A 4 22.68 6.18 -6.00
N TYR A 5 22.79 6.61 -4.75
CA TYR A 5 24.05 7.15 -4.21
C TYR A 5 25.17 6.10 -4.23
N THR A 6 24.88 4.85 -3.82
CA THR A 6 25.88 3.77 -3.90
C THR A 6 26.35 3.52 -5.35
N PHE A 7 25.43 3.58 -6.33
CA PHE A 7 25.81 3.47 -7.74
C PHE A 7 26.69 4.63 -8.20
N MET A 8 26.34 5.86 -7.85
CA MET A 8 27.14 7.05 -8.19
C MET A 8 28.54 6.99 -7.57
N GLU A 9 28.66 6.58 -6.31
CA GLU A 9 29.96 6.38 -5.64
C GLU A 9 30.83 5.33 -6.38
N GLN A 10 30.25 4.23 -6.78
CA GLN A 10 30.96 3.18 -7.54
C GLN A 10 31.43 3.65 -8.91
N LYS A 11 30.74 4.63 -9.50
CA LYS A 11 31.03 5.20 -10.81
C LYS A 11 31.84 6.49 -10.75
N GLU A 12 32.14 6.98 -9.55
CA GLU A 12 32.78 8.28 -9.33
C GLU A 12 32.04 9.43 -10.04
N LEU A 13 30.68 9.37 -10.02
CA LEU A 13 29.80 10.35 -10.68
C LEU A 13 29.27 11.37 -9.68
N GLU A 14 29.27 12.63 -10.06
CA GLU A 14 28.51 13.66 -9.37
C GLU A 14 27.04 13.68 -9.84
N TYR A 15 26.13 14.13 -8.98
CA TYR A 15 24.69 14.17 -9.30
C TYR A 15 24.38 15.11 -10.47
N THR A 16 25.26 16.10 -10.72
CA THR A 16 25.17 17.05 -11.84
C THR A 16 25.49 16.44 -13.20
N ASP A 17 26.32 15.38 -13.21
CA ASP A 17 26.86 14.78 -14.44
C ASP A 17 26.06 13.56 -14.91
N VAL A 18 24.99 13.23 -14.20
CA VAL A 18 24.14 12.10 -14.54
C VAL A 18 23.40 12.32 -15.86
N THR A 19 23.55 11.36 -16.76
CA THR A 19 22.90 11.34 -18.08
C THR A 19 21.80 10.28 -18.15
N VAL A 20 21.04 10.25 -19.24
CA VAL A 20 20.06 9.18 -19.54
C VAL A 20 20.73 7.80 -19.59
N ASP A 21 21.95 7.74 -20.15
CA ASP A 21 22.72 6.49 -20.26
C ASP A 21 23.13 5.98 -18.88
N HIS A 22 23.57 6.87 -17.99
CA HIS A 22 23.87 6.50 -16.58
C HIS A 22 22.64 5.96 -15.85
N LEU A 23 21.42 6.49 -16.13
CA LEU A 23 20.19 5.92 -15.56
C LEU A 23 19.85 4.54 -16.15
N ALA A 24 20.16 4.30 -17.41
CA ALA A 24 19.99 2.97 -18.00
C ALA A 24 20.98 1.95 -17.40
N GLU A 25 22.25 2.35 -17.18
CA GLU A 25 23.25 1.56 -16.46
C GLU A 25 22.83 1.30 -15.02
N PHE A 26 22.27 2.28 -14.32
CA PHE A 26 21.74 2.11 -12.97
C PHE A 26 20.62 1.08 -12.91
N ILE A 27 19.72 1.04 -13.88
CA ILE A 27 18.68 0.02 -13.99
C ILE A 27 19.29 -1.36 -14.22
N ALA A 28 20.31 -1.48 -15.05
CA ALA A 28 21.03 -2.72 -15.27
C ALA A 28 21.75 -3.19 -13.99
N TRP A 29 22.37 -2.29 -13.26
CA TRP A 29 23.00 -2.54 -11.98
C TRP A 29 21.99 -3.00 -10.90
N LEU A 30 20.80 -2.39 -10.83
CA LEU A 30 19.73 -2.83 -9.92
C LEU A 30 19.25 -4.26 -10.23
N LYS A 31 19.23 -4.64 -11.51
CA LYS A 31 18.88 -6.00 -11.90
C LYS A 31 19.95 -7.01 -11.52
N TYR A 32 21.22 -6.64 -11.74
CA TYR A 32 22.37 -7.56 -11.66
C TYR A 32 23.57 -6.89 -11.00
N PRO A 33 23.53 -6.59 -9.70
CA PRO A 33 24.56 -5.80 -9.04
C PRO A 33 25.95 -6.44 -9.01
N SER A 34 26.04 -7.75 -9.24
CA SER A 34 27.31 -8.50 -9.21
C SER A 34 27.87 -8.84 -10.59
N ILE A 35 27.23 -8.38 -11.67
CA ILE A 35 27.63 -8.71 -13.03
C ILE A 35 28.38 -7.51 -13.66
N PRO A 36 29.56 -7.73 -14.29
CA PRO A 36 30.23 -6.69 -15.05
C PRO A 36 29.34 -6.13 -16.17
N GLU A 37 29.40 -4.82 -16.41
CA GLU A 37 28.50 -4.09 -17.33
C GLU A 37 28.43 -4.63 -18.76
N LYS A 38 29.45 -5.31 -19.23
CA LYS A 38 29.55 -5.82 -20.61
C LYS A 38 28.96 -7.23 -20.79
N VAL A 39 28.43 -7.84 -19.72
CA VAL A 39 27.87 -9.20 -19.75
C VAL A 39 26.37 -9.14 -19.69
N ILE A 40 25.69 -9.68 -20.70
CA ILE A 40 24.22 -9.83 -20.71
C ILE A 40 23.91 -11.20 -20.11
N PRO A 41 23.29 -11.28 -18.93
CA PRO A 41 22.91 -12.55 -18.35
C PRO A 41 21.71 -13.14 -19.09
N LEU A 42 21.88 -14.29 -19.73
CA LEU A 42 20.84 -14.95 -20.52
C LEU A 42 19.87 -15.80 -19.66
N MET A 43 20.27 -16.21 -18.47
CA MET A 43 19.48 -17.13 -17.62
C MET A 43 19.46 -16.76 -16.12
N LEU A 44 19.78 -15.54 -15.74
CA LEU A 44 19.76 -15.14 -14.33
C LEU A 44 18.46 -14.40 -14.02
N GLU A 45 17.85 -14.77 -12.91
CA GLU A 45 16.73 -13.99 -12.38
C GLU A 45 17.23 -12.64 -11.83
N PRO A 46 16.54 -11.54 -12.09
CA PRO A 46 16.93 -10.24 -11.58
C PRO A 46 16.82 -10.20 -10.04
N ALA A 47 17.83 -9.60 -9.39
CA ALA A 47 17.86 -9.44 -7.94
C ALA A 47 16.68 -8.63 -7.39
N VAL A 48 16.15 -7.70 -8.20
CA VAL A 48 15.03 -6.81 -7.82
C VAL A 48 13.92 -6.90 -8.86
N LYS A 49 12.66 -6.96 -8.41
CA LYS A 49 11.49 -7.01 -9.29
C LYS A 49 11.33 -5.71 -10.10
N ALA A 50 10.85 -5.83 -11.35
CA ALA A 50 10.64 -4.70 -12.25
C ALA A 50 9.81 -3.56 -11.64
N GLN A 51 8.76 -3.88 -10.86
CA GLN A 51 7.94 -2.88 -10.18
C GLN A 51 8.75 -2.07 -9.15
N THR A 52 9.61 -2.73 -8.38
CA THR A 52 10.49 -2.07 -7.39
C THR A 52 11.53 -1.21 -8.09
N ILE A 53 12.12 -1.70 -9.20
CA ILE A 53 13.06 -0.91 -10.01
C ILE A 53 12.38 0.37 -10.53
N ASN A 54 11.17 0.25 -11.09
CA ASN A 54 10.42 1.41 -11.58
C ASN A 54 10.16 2.42 -10.45
N ALA A 55 9.78 1.98 -9.25
CA ALA A 55 9.58 2.86 -8.09
C ALA A 55 10.88 3.57 -7.65
N ILE A 56 12.02 2.88 -7.69
CA ILE A 56 13.34 3.48 -7.41
C ILE A 56 13.67 4.54 -8.47
N VAL A 57 13.47 4.23 -9.75
CA VAL A 57 13.70 5.17 -10.87
C VAL A 57 12.78 6.39 -10.74
N ASP A 58 11.50 6.21 -10.41
CA ASP A 58 10.57 7.33 -10.17
C ASP A 58 11.04 8.24 -9.04
N THR A 59 11.59 7.66 -7.97
CA THR A 59 12.16 8.43 -6.85
C THR A 59 13.38 9.25 -7.29
N VAL A 60 14.24 8.68 -8.13
CA VAL A 60 15.43 9.38 -8.67
C VAL A 60 15.00 10.51 -9.64
N LEU A 61 14.03 10.23 -10.51
CA LEU A 61 13.50 11.25 -11.42
C LEU A 61 12.77 12.37 -10.66
N GLY A 62 12.08 12.02 -9.58
CA GLY A 62 11.50 13.00 -8.66
C GLY A 62 12.52 13.93 -8.03
N PHE A 63 13.69 13.40 -7.64
CA PHE A 63 14.80 14.21 -7.16
C PHE A 63 15.33 15.19 -8.22
N TYR A 64 15.55 14.74 -9.46
CA TYR A 64 15.98 15.63 -10.53
C TYR A 64 14.90 16.68 -10.92
N ASN A 65 13.62 16.32 -10.82
CA ASN A 65 12.55 17.29 -11.00
C ASN A 65 12.56 18.36 -9.90
N TYR A 66 12.83 17.95 -8.65
CA TYR A 66 12.96 18.88 -7.54
C TYR A 66 14.12 19.87 -7.77
N LEU A 67 15.30 19.37 -8.14
CA LEU A 67 16.47 20.23 -8.45
C LEU A 67 16.18 21.21 -9.59
N LEU A 68 15.50 20.76 -10.64
CA LEU A 68 15.10 21.61 -11.76
C LEU A 68 14.14 22.74 -11.33
N LEU A 69 13.18 22.43 -10.45
CA LEU A 69 12.22 23.42 -9.94
C LEU A 69 12.87 24.47 -9.02
N HIS A 70 13.96 24.11 -8.36
CA HIS A 70 14.71 25.00 -7.48
C HIS A 70 15.91 25.68 -8.16
N GLU A 71 15.99 25.59 -9.51
CA GLU A 71 17.06 26.21 -10.30
C GLU A 71 18.49 25.74 -9.93
N GLU A 72 18.62 24.63 -9.20
CA GLU A 72 19.89 24.05 -8.81
C GLU A 72 20.49 23.13 -9.91
N TYR A 73 19.74 22.93 -11.00
CA TYR A 73 20.10 21.98 -12.03
C TYR A 73 19.51 22.40 -13.40
N GLU A 74 20.36 22.63 -14.39
CA GLU A 74 19.95 23.07 -15.71
C GLU A 74 19.56 21.94 -16.68
N ASN A 75 19.90 20.69 -16.35
CA ASN A 75 19.70 19.57 -17.24
C ASN A 75 18.26 19.04 -17.17
N GLN A 76 17.53 19.05 -18.28
CA GLN A 76 16.15 18.58 -18.40
C GLN A 76 16.03 17.05 -18.48
N LEU A 77 16.77 16.31 -17.65
CA LEU A 77 16.85 14.85 -17.68
C LEU A 77 15.47 14.17 -17.60
N SER A 78 14.65 14.61 -16.67
CA SER A 78 13.31 14.06 -16.46
C SER A 78 12.38 14.36 -17.64
N GLN A 79 12.49 15.52 -18.26
CA GLN A 79 11.67 15.89 -19.42
C GLN A 79 12.04 15.09 -20.66
N LYS A 80 13.32 14.81 -20.88
CA LYS A 80 13.80 13.98 -22.00
C LYS A 80 13.28 12.55 -21.93
N LEU A 81 12.98 12.07 -20.74
CA LEU A 81 12.55 10.69 -20.50
C LEU A 81 11.03 10.50 -20.55
N ILE A 82 10.26 11.59 -20.63
CA ILE A 82 8.79 11.48 -20.70
C ILE A 82 8.35 11.16 -22.13
N LYS A 83 7.69 10.02 -22.29
CA LYS A 83 6.98 9.65 -23.51
C LYS A 83 5.48 9.77 -23.31
N PHE A 84 4.81 10.51 -24.19
CA PHE A 84 3.36 10.54 -24.23
C PHE A 84 2.85 9.28 -24.96
N VAL A 85 2.25 8.37 -24.22
CA VAL A 85 1.66 7.15 -24.77
C VAL A 85 0.18 7.42 -25.06
N LYS A 86 -0.27 7.11 -26.29
CA LYS A 86 -1.70 7.04 -26.58
C LYS A 86 -2.28 5.86 -25.82
N SER A 87 -3.47 6.05 -25.22
CA SER A 87 -4.17 4.95 -24.53
C SER A 87 -4.19 3.68 -25.40
N PRO A 88 -3.89 2.51 -24.83
CA PRO A 88 -3.93 1.23 -25.58
C PRO A 88 -5.33 0.89 -26.12
N TRP A 89 -6.35 1.50 -25.60
CA TRP A 89 -7.74 1.32 -26.05
C TRP A 89 -8.07 2.21 -27.26
N LYS A 90 -7.36 2.00 -28.38
CA LYS A 90 -7.52 2.79 -29.62
C LYS A 90 -8.95 2.84 -30.16
N ASN A 91 -9.77 1.86 -29.86
CA ASN A 91 -11.11 1.71 -30.44
C ASN A 91 -12.26 1.94 -29.45
N TYR A 92 -11.95 2.13 -28.14
CA TYR A 92 -12.99 2.43 -27.16
C TYR A 92 -13.22 3.94 -27.10
N LYS A 93 -14.39 4.38 -27.55
CA LYS A 93 -14.86 5.74 -27.38
C LYS A 93 -15.79 5.74 -26.16
N SER A 94 -15.36 6.34 -25.04
CA SER A 94 -16.25 6.55 -23.91
C SER A 94 -17.44 7.45 -24.32
N PHE A 95 -18.53 7.41 -23.59
CA PHE A 95 -19.68 8.28 -23.81
C PHE A 95 -19.31 9.78 -23.88
N LEU A 96 -18.29 10.19 -23.13
CA LEU A 96 -17.76 11.56 -23.11
C LEU A 96 -16.57 11.78 -24.08
N TYR A 97 -16.41 10.92 -25.09
CA TYR A 97 -15.34 11.06 -26.08
C TYR A 97 -15.55 12.34 -26.91
N GLY A 98 -14.65 13.28 -26.74
CA GLY A 98 -14.69 14.58 -27.39
C GLY A 98 -15.10 15.74 -26.48
N ILE A 99 -15.65 15.45 -25.29
CA ILE A 99 -16.00 16.47 -24.28
C ILE A 99 -14.94 16.49 -23.17
N ALA A 100 -14.42 15.32 -22.80
CA ALA A 100 -13.34 15.22 -21.81
C ALA A 100 -11.97 15.41 -22.49
N ASP A 101 -11.12 16.24 -21.89
CA ASP A 101 -9.73 16.38 -22.32
C ASP A 101 -9.03 15.01 -22.35
N LYS A 102 -8.44 14.69 -23.49
CA LYS A 102 -7.64 13.48 -23.66
C LYS A 102 -6.40 13.58 -22.77
N LYS A 103 -6.49 13.15 -21.51
CA LYS A 103 -5.31 12.98 -20.66
C LYS A 103 -4.38 11.97 -21.33
N ARG A 104 -3.33 12.48 -21.97
CA ARG A 104 -2.23 11.64 -22.47
C ARG A 104 -1.52 11.06 -21.26
N GLU A 105 -1.46 9.74 -21.14
CA GLU A 105 -0.67 9.12 -20.09
C GLU A 105 0.81 9.43 -20.32
N LYS A 106 1.44 10.05 -19.31
CA LYS A 106 2.88 10.24 -19.28
C LYS A 106 3.52 8.95 -18.81
N ARG A 107 4.43 8.38 -19.59
CA ARG A 107 5.24 7.23 -19.17
C ARG A 107 6.71 7.56 -19.33
N TYR A 108 7.50 7.17 -18.38
CA TYR A 108 8.95 7.26 -18.51
C TYR A 108 9.47 6.15 -19.43
N MET A 109 10.37 6.50 -20.34
CA MET A 109 10.93 5.56 -21.33
C MET A 109 11.74 4.44 -20.68
N LEU A 110 12.31 4.72 -19.51
CA LEU A 110 13.15 3.76 -18.76
C LEU A 110 12.35 2.79 -17.87
N HIS A 111 11.02 2.90 -17.83
CA HIS A 111 10.22 1.94 -17.08
C HIS A 111 10.27 0.55 -17.72
N LEU A 112 10.53 -0.43 -16.87
CA LEU A 112 10.48 -1.84 -17.25
C LEU A 112 9.03 -2.30 -17.38
N PRO A 113 8.73 -3.20 -18.32
CA PRO A 113 7.42 -3.81 -18.40
C PRO A 113 7.15 -4.63 -17.13
N VAL A 114 6.03 -4.34 -16.47
CA VAL A 114 5.57 -5.09 -15.30
C VAL A 114 4.45 -6.03 -15.75
N PRO A 115 4.60 -7.35 -15.55
CA PRO A 115 3.52 -8.28 -15.85
C PRO A 115 2.30 -7.96 -14.98
N GLN A 116 1.12 -7.91 -15.59
CA GLN A 116 -0.12 -7.74 -14.82
C GLN A 116 -0.30 -8.98 -13.93
N GLN A 117 -0.16 -8.80 -12.63
CA GLN A 117 -0.49 -9.86 -11.68
C GLN A 117 -2.01 -9.94 -11.56
N ARG A 118 -2.54 -11.16 -11.66
CA ARG A 118 -3.94 -11.39 -11.33
C ARG A 118 -4.16 -11.08 -9.84
N ILE A 119 -5.23 -10.35 -9.55
CA ILE A 119 -5.65 -10.08 -8.17
C ILE A 119 -5.91 -11.43 -7.51
N LYS A 120 -5.20 -11.71 -6.42
CA LYS A 120 -5.43 -12.91 -5.62
C LYS A 120 -6.55 -12.58 -4.63
N THR A 121 -7.66 -13.28 -4.75
CA THR A 121 -8.78 -13.22 -3.80
C THR A 121 -8.76 -14.44 -2.89
N VAL A 122 -9.24 -14.28 -1.68
CA VAL A 122 -9.40 -15.39 -0.73
C VAL A 122 -10.81 -15.97 -0.89
N PRO A 123 -10.97 -17.29 -1.12
CA PRO A 123 -12.28 -17.92 -1.19
C PRO A 123 -13.08 -17.74 0.11
N LYS A 124 -14.41 -17.72 0.00
CA LYS A 124 -15.30 -17.52 1.17
C LYS A 124 -15.13 -18.62 2.22
N GLU A 125 -14.89 -19.85 1.78
CA GLU A 125 -14.64 -21.01 2.64
C GLU A 125 -13.37 -20.81 3.49
N ASP A 126 -12.31 -20.28 2.88
CA ASP A 126 -11.05 -19.97 3.56
C ASP A 126 -11.25 -18.84 4.57
N VAL A 127 -12.01 -17.79 4.22
CA VAL A 127 -12.34 -16.70 5.14
C VAL A 127 -13.08 -17.24 6.37
N ASN A 128 -14.08 -18.11 6.17
CA ASN A 128 -14.81 -18.74 7.27
C ASN A 128 -13.89 -19.59 8.16
N THR A 129 -12.94 -20.29 7.55
CA THR A 129 -11.95 -21.09 8.28
C THR A 129 -11.03 -20.21 9.12
N LEU A 130 -10.59 -19.07 8.56
CA LEU A 130 -9.75 -18.09 9.26
C LEU A 130 -10.49 -17.44 10.44
N ILE A 131 -11.73 -17.04 10.25
CA ILE A 131 -12.57 -16.46 11.29
C ILE A 131 -12.76 -17.47 12.44
N LYS A 132 -13.08 -18.71 12.14
CA LYS A 132 -13.22 -19.78 13.15
C LYS A 132 -11.91 -20.13 13.86
N ALA A 133 -10.77 -19.84 13.24
CA ALA A 133 -9.45 -20.07 13.82
C ALA A 133 -9.00 -18.99 14.79
N THR A 134 -9.74 -17.86 14.91
CA THR A 134 -9.44 -16.81 15.89
C THR A 134 -9.62 -17.32 17.33
N ASN A 135 -8.88 -16.74 18.27
CA ASN A 135 -8.89 -17.17 19.67
C ASN A 135 -9.67 -16.20 20.59
N ASN A 136 -10.08 -15.06 20.08
CA ASN A 136 -10.77 -14.03 20.85
C ASN A 136 -11.71 -13.22 19.93
N ILE A 137 -12.68 -12.54 20.55
CA ILE A 137 -13.71 -11.79 19.85
C ILE A 137 -13.15 -10.57 19.11
N ARG A 138 -12.06 -9.93 19.58
CA ARG A 138 -11.40 -8.83 18.88
C ARG A 138 -10.90 -9.27 17.50
N ASP A 139 -10.15 -10.37 17.44
CA ASP A 139 -9.56 -10.88 16.22
C ASP A 139 -10.66 -11.41 15.28
N TYR A 140 -11.71 -12.02 15.85
CA TYR A 140 -12.91 -12.41 15.11
C TYR A 140 -13.59 -11.19 14.48
N PHE A 141 -13.85 -10.15 15.27
CA PHE A 141 -14.50 -8.92 14.82
C PHE A 141 -13.69 -8.20 13.73
N LEU A 142 -12.37 -8.10 13.90
CA LEU A 142 -11.49 -7.47 12.90
C LEU A 142 -11.58 -8.18 11.55
N LEU A 143 -11.49 -9.51 11.52
CA LEU A 143 -11.58 -10.27 10.27
C LEU A 143 -12.97 -10.17 9.65
N TYR A 144 -14.01 -10.26 10.47
CA TYR A 144 -15.39 -10.16 9.99
C TYR A 144 -15.69 -8.78 9.42
N LEU A 145 -15.27 -7.72 10.11
CA LEU A 145 -15.38 -6.35 9.65
C LEU A 145 -14.72 -6.14 8.28
N ILE A 146 -13.47 -6.56 8.12
CA ILE A 146 -12.72 -6.39 6.87
C ILE A 146 -13.37 -7.19 5.74
N PHE A 147 -13.80 -8.41 6.03
CA PHE A 147 -14.43 -9.29 5.04
C PHE A 147 -15.78 -8.72 4.56
N GLU A 148 -16.59 -8.23 5.47
CA GLU A 148 -17.93 -7.72 5.14
C GLU A 148 -17.87 -6.38 4.41
N THR A 149 -17.03 -5.47 4.90
CA THR A 149 -17.01 -4.08 4.40
C THR A 149 -15.99 -3.83 3.30
N GLY A 150 -15.00 -4.71 3.14
CA GLY A 150 -13.89 -4.51 2.21
C GLY A 150 -12.99 -3.33 2.54
N MET A 151 -13.04 -2.80 3.77
CA MET A 151 -12.18 -1.69 4.19
C MET A 151 -10.72 -2.10 4.28
N ARG A 152 -9.84 -1.11 4.10
CA ARG A 152 -8.40 -1.32 4.28
C ARG A 152 -8.04 -1.48 5.75
N ILE A 153 -6.97 -2.20 6.05
CA ILE A 153 -6.47 -2.36 7.43
C ILE A 153 -6.25 -1.01 8.12
N GLY A 154 -5.68 -0.03 7.42
CA GLY A 154 -5.50 1.33 7.97
C GLY A 154 -6.83 1.98 8.34
N GLU A 155 -7.84 1.84 7.50
CA GLU A 155 -9.20 2.34 7.77
C GLU A 155 -9.80 1.62 8.98
N ALA A 156 -9.68 0.30 9.09
CA ALA A 156 -10.16 -0.46 10.25
C ALA A 156 -9.47 -0.04 11.56
N LEU A 157 -8.15 0.12 11.54
CA LEU A 157 -7.38 0.54 12.72
C LEU A 157 -7.61 2.00 13.10
N SER A 158 -8.12 2.84 12.19
CA SER A 158 -8.47 4.24 12.46
C SER A 158 -9.87 4.43 13.02
N LEU A 159 -10.71 3.40 13.06
CA LEU A 159 -12.07 3.50 13.56
C LEU A 159 -12.09 3.75 15.07
N TRP A 160 -13.00 4.63 15.47
CA TRP A 160 -13.37 4.89 16.84
C TRP A 160 -14.71 4.27 17.18
N VAL A 161 -15.00 4.07 18.47
CA VAL A 161 -16.28 3.50 18.92
C VAL A 161 -17.47 4.32 18.42
N GLU A 162 -17.34 5.64 18.37
CA GLU A 162 -18.37 6.59 17.90
C GLU A 162 -18.63 6.57 16.40
N ASP A 163 -17.78 5.90 15.60
CA ASP A 163 -17.98 5.78 14.16
C ASP A 163 -19.07 4.76 13.79
N PHE A 164 -19.53 3.98 14.75
CA PHE A 164 -20.59 2.99 14.58
C PHE A 164 -21.93 3.56 14.98
N ASP A 165 -22.85 3.62 14.02
CA ASP A 165 -24.26 3.89 14.27
C ASP A 165 -25.01 2.57 14.36
N ILE A 166 -25.35 2.19 15.61
CA ILE A 166 -26.04 0.92 15.89
C ILE A 166 -27.47 0.94 15.34
N SER A 167 -28.13 2.10 15.38
CA SER A 167 -29.54 2.24 14.95
C SER A 167 -29.69 2.13 13.44
N GLU A 168 -28.77 2.73 12.70
CA GLU A 168 -28.75 2.74 11.24
C GLU A 168 -27.95 1.58 10.65
N CYS A 169 -27.27 0.78 11.47
CA CYS A 169 -26.34 -0.27 11.03
C CYS A 169 -25.31 0.25 10.03
N THR A 170 -24.61 1.33 10.39
CA THR A 170 -23.64 1.97 9.51
C THR A 170 -22.34 2.29 10.23
N ILE A 171 -21.25 2.38 9.44
CA ILE A 171 -19.92 2.75 9.90
C ILE A 171 -19.46 3.95 9.08
N THR A 172 -19.01 5.01 9.75
CA THR A 172 -18.48 6.19 9.08
C THR A 172 -16.96 6.22 9.20
N ILE A 173 -16.25 6.23 8.08
CA ILE A 173 -14.80 6.37 8.05
C ILE A 173 -14.46 7.85 8.00
N HIS A 174 -13.74 8.35 9.02
CA HIS A 174 -13.28 9.72 9.12
C HIS A 174 -11.77 9.82 8.95
N ASP A 175 -11.33 10.79 8.16
CA ASP A 175 -9.90 11.16 8.11
C ASP A 175 -9.58 12.04 9.33
N ARG A 176 -8.83 11.49 10.28
CA ARG A 176 -8.41 12.16 11.52
C ARG A 176 -6.94 12.58 11.52
N GLY A 177 -6.27 12.47 10.35
CA GLY A 177 -4.84 12.77 10.24
C GLY A 177 -3.95 11.74 10.93
N GLU A 178 -2.87 12.20 11.55
CA GLU A 178 -1.92 11.35 12.27
C GLU A 178 -2.55 10.79 13.56
N MET A 179 -2.48 9.47 13.70
CA MET A 179 -3.06 8.73 14.82
C MET A 179 -1.97 8.13 15.70
N GLU A 180 -2.25 7.93 17.01
CA GLU A 180 -1.30 7.34 17.97
C GLU A 180 -0.76 5.97 17.56
N ASN A 181 -1.56 5.18 16.85
CA ASN A 181 -1.20 3.85 16.37
C ASN A 181 -0.60 3.86 14.96
N LEU A 182 -0.27 5.04 14.42
CA LEU A 182 0.26 5.24 13.07
C LEU A 182 -0.66 4.69 11.96
N SER A 183 -1.96 4.52 12.25
CA SER A 183 -2.92 4.18 11.20
C SER A 183 -3.21 5.41 10.36
N GLU A 184 -3.25 5.22 9.04
CA GLU A 184 -3.49 6.28 8.07
C GLU A 184 -4.61 5.89 7.12
N ILE A 185 -5.44 6.88 6.79
CA ILE A 185 -6.34 6.80 5.66
C ILE A 185 -5.57 7.26 4.42
N LYS A 186 -5.33 6.33 3.50
CA LYS A 186 -4.42 6.51 2.36
C LYS A 186 -4.77 7.66 1.41
N THR A 187 -6.02 8.11 1.40
CA THR A 187 -6.50 9.20 0.52
C THR A 187 -7.63 9.98 1.20
N VAL A 188 -7.63 11.29 1.04
CA VAL A 188 -8.69 12.19 1.57
C VAL A 188 -10.10 11.77 1.09
N SER A 189 -10.20 11.18 -0.12
CA SER A 189 -11.46 10.64 -0.66
C SER A 189 -11.92 9.32 -0.02
N SER A 190 -11.21 8.81 0.98
CA SER A 190 -11.58 7.57 1.68
C SER A 190 -12.64 7.78 2.76
N SER A 191 -12.91 9.03 3.18
CA SER A 191 -14.02 9.34 4.10
C SER A 191 -15.34 8.95 3.43
N ARG A 192 -16.04 8.01 4.04
CA ARG A 192 -17.30 7.47 3.51
C ARG A 192 -18.11 6.78 4.59
N LYS A 193 -19.43 6.68 4.35
CA LYS A 193 -20.35 5.88 5.16
C LYS A 193 -20.53 4.51 4.49
N LEU A 194 -20.47 3.45 5.27
CA LEU A 194 -20.64 2.07 4.85
C LEU A 194 -21.83 1.46 5.57
N ASP A 195 -22.69 0.77 4.83
CA ASP A 195 -23.71 -0.06 5.41
C ASP A 195 -23.11 -1.37 5.92
N CYS A 196 -23.61 -1.90 7.02
CA CYS A 196 -23.19 -3.16 7.58
C CYS A 196 -24.37 -4.00 8.04
N THR A 197 -24.16 -5.30 8.23
CA THR A 197 -25.20 -6.21 8.69
C THR A 197 -25.47 -6.04 10.18
N LYS A 198 -26.65 -6.45 10.63
CA LYS A 198 -26.98 -6.52 12.05
C LYS A 198 -26.04 -7.46 12.80
N ASP A 199 -25.67 -8.57 12.19
CA ASP A 199 -24.74 -9.55 12.78
C ASP A 199 -23.38 -8.90 13.10
N LEU A 200 -22.88 -8.02 12.21
CA LEU A 200 -21.63 -7.29 12.46
C LEU A 200 -21.79 -6.32 13.64
N ILE A 201 -22.92 -5.63 13.73
CA ILE A 201 -23.23 -4.72 14.85
C ILE A 201 -23.35 -5.48 16.18
N GLU A 202 -23.94 -6.68 16.17
CA GLU A 202 -23.99 -7.54 17.37
C GLU A 202 -22.61 -7.91 17.84
N VAL A 203 -21.74 -8.35 16.94
CA VAL A 203 -20.33 -8.68 17.27
C VAL A 203 -19.57 -7.44 17.76
N PHE A 204 -19.77 -6.29 17.13
CA PHE A 204 -19.21 -5.02 17.60
C PHE A 204 -19.65 -4.70 19.03
N THR A 205 -20.95 -4.79 19.30
CA THR A 205 -21.53 -4.49 20.61
C THR A 205 -20.96 -5.45 21.68
N GLU A 206 -20.92 -6.73 21.37
CA GLU A 206 -20.34 -7.73 22.26
C GLU A 206 -18.86 -7.42 22.56
N TYR A 207 -18.07 -7.12 21.53
CA TYR A 207 -16.67 -6.79 21.69
C TYR A 207 -16.45 -5.53 22.54
N VAL A 208 -17.20 -4.46 22.28
CA VAL A 208 -17.09 -3.21 23.04
C VAL A 208 -17.50 -3.42 24.51
N CYS A 209 -18.61 -4.14 24.77
CA CYS A 209 -19.03 -4.44 26.13
C CYS A 209 -18.00 -5.24 26.92
N PHE A 210 -17.27 -6.15 26.27
CA PHE A 210 -16.26 -6.96 26.94
C PHE A 210 -14.94 -6.23 27.21
N PHE A 211 -14.48 -5.39 26.30
CA PHE A 211 -13.12 -4.88 26.33
C PHE A 211 -12.99 -3.38 26.52
N HIS A 212 -14.01 -2.58 26.18
CA HIS A 212 -14.01 -1.13 26.40
C HIS A 212 -14.61 -0.78 27.75
N THR A 213 -13.93 -1.21 28.81
CA THR A 213 -14.30 -0.94 30.20
C THR A 213 -13.68 0.36 30.71
N GLU A 214 -14.05 0.81 31.92
CA GLU A 214 -13.65 2.10 32.51
C GLU A 214 -12.13 2.39 32.55
N GLY A 215 -11.28 1.38 32.40
CA GLY A 215 -9.81 1.55 32.38
C GLY A 215 -9.23 1.91 31.00
N ILE A 216 -10.00 1.87 29.93
CA ILE A 216 -9.55 2.14 28.58
C ILE A 216 -9.57 3.64 28.29
N LYS A 217 -8.41 4.20 27.90
CA LYS A 217 -8.23 5.63 27.64
C LYS A 217 -8.21 6.01 26.15
N THR A 218 -8.43 5.06 25.26
CA THR A 218 -8.43 5.31 23.82
C THR A 218 -9.84 5.17 23.24
N ASN A 219 -10.17 6.01 22.25
CA ASN A 219 -11.41 5.87 21.49
C ASN A 219 -11.31 4.84 20.37
N HIS A 220 -10.09 4.37 20.04
CA HIS A 220 -9.91 3.35 19.02
C HIS A 220 -10.66 2.06 19.36
N ILE A 221 -11.38 1.51 18.39
CA ILE A 221 -12.09 0.26 18.60
C ILE A 221 -11.13 -0.88 18.90
N PHE A 222 -10.12 -1.06 18.06
CA PHE A 222 -9.18 -2.16 18.21
C PHE A 222 -8.07 -1.83 19.20
N ILE A 223 -8.07 -2.55 20.33
CA ILE A 223 -7.11 -2.37 21.41
C ILE A 223 -6.25 -3.61 21.62
N LYS A 224 -5.07 -3.43 22.19
CA LYS A 224 -4.19 -4.52 22.61
C LYS A 224 -4.75 -5.18 23.86
N LEU A 225 -4.91 -6.51 23.84
CA LEU A 225 -5.60 -7.24 24.91
C LEU A 225 -4.66 -7.72 26.02
N MET A 226 -3.34 -7.78 25.78
CA MET A 226 -2.37 -8.37 26.69
C MET A 226 -1.07 -7.56 26.75
N GLY A 227 -0.31 -7.80 27.84
CA GLY A 227 1.02 -7.21 28.06
C GLY A 227 0.97 -5.79 28.62
N GLU A 228 2.14 -5.15 28.72
CA GLU A 228 2.30 -3.80 29.27
C GLU A 228 1.53 -2.71 28.50
N ASN A 229 1.21 -2.99 27.24
CA ASN A 229 0.45 -2.08 26.38
C ASN A 229 -1.03 -2.46 26.26
N ALA A 230 -1.56 -3.30 27.13
CA ALA A 230 -2.98 -3.64 27.14
C ALA A 230 -3.83 -2.36 27.28
N GLY A 231 -4.92 -2.28 26.53
CA GLY A 231 -5.80 -1.11 26.49
C GLY A 231 -5.34 0.04 25.57
N LYS A 232 -4.13 -0.01 25.00
CA LYS A 232 -3.71 0.95 23.97
C LYS A 232 -4.23 0.54 22.59
N ALA A 233 -4.30 1.49 21.67
CA ALA A 233 -4.70 1.23 20.29
C ALA A 233 -3.82 0.16 19.62
N MET A 234 -4.45 -0.71 18.86
CA MET A 234 -3.79 -1.74 18.07
C MET A 234 -3.09 -1.12 16.86
N ASP A 235 -1.91 -1.59 16.50
CA ASP A 235 -1.11 -1.11 15.39
C ASP A 235 -0.96 -2.17 14.26
N TYR A 236 -0.32 -1.77 13.14
CA TYR A 236 -0.10 -2.67 12.00
C TYR A 236 0.71 -3.92 12.36
N ARG A 237 1.63 -3.85 13.34
CA ARG A 237 2.45 -5.01 13.76
C ARG A 237 1.61 -6.05 14.47
N ASP A 238 0.61 -5.61 15.23
CA ASP A 238 -0.31 -6.52 15.91
C ASP A 238 -1.14 -7.29 14.88
N VAL A 239 -1.59 -6.61 13.81
CA VAL A 239 -2.31 -7.22 12.69
C VAL A 239 -1.41 -8.22 11.96
N ASP A 240 -0.18 -7.85 11.62
CA ASP A 240 0.77 -8.76 10.97
C ASP A 240 1.02 -10.01 11.83
N ASN A 241 1.13 -9.85 13.15
CA ASN A 241 1.29 -10.94 14.08
C ASN A 241 0.04 -11.86 14.12
N LEU A 242 -1.16 -11.27 14.10
CA LEU A 242 -2.41 -12.02 13.99
C LEU A 242 -2.43 -12.86 12.70
N PHE A 243 -2.21 -12.23 11.55
CA PHE A 243 -2.23 -12.92 10.26
C PHE A 243 -1.13 -14.00 10.16
N ARG A 244 0.03 -13.79 10.78
CA ARG A 244 1.09 -14.80 10.88
C ARG A 244 0.67 -16.01 11.71
N LYS A 245 -0.02 -15.77 12.83
CA LYS A 245 -0.58 -16.85 13.67
C LYS A 245 -1.66 -17.64 12.93
N LEU A 246 -2.58 -16.94 12.25
CA LEU A 246 -3.64 -17.57 11.46
C LEU A 246 -3.07 -18.44 10.33
N ARG A 247 -2.09 -17.92 9.55
CA ARG A 247 -1.39 -18.72 8.53
C ARG A 247 -0.80 -20.02 9.08
N LYS A 248 -0.14 -19.94 10.25
CA LYS A 248 0.43 -21.13 10.89
C LYS A 248 -0.62 -22.12 11.36
N LYS A 249 -1.80 -21.64 11.77
CA LYS A 249 -2.87 -22.47 12.31
C LYS A 249 -3.72 -23.14 11.23
N THR A 250 -3.92 -22.47 10.09
CA THR A 250 -4.84 -22.90 9.04
C THR A 250 -4.14 -23.36 7.77
N ASP A 251 -2.83 -23.10 7.63
CA ASP A 251 -2.05 -23.30 6.40
C ASP A 251 -2.58 -22.50 5.18
N ILE A 252 -3.46 -21.53 5.41
CA ILE A 252 -4.00 -20.64 4.37
C ILE A 252 -3.09 -19.43 4.24
N TYR A 253 -2.58 -19.17 3.02
CA TYR A 253 -1.75 -18.00 2.76
C TYR A 253 -2.61 -16.76 2.57
N ILE A 254 -2.58 -15.87 3.55
CA ILE A 254 -3.25 -14.58 3.54
C ILE A 254 -2.30 -13.45 3.95
N THR A 255 -2.61 -12.25 3.48
CA THR A 255 -1.95 -11.01 3.89
C THR A 255 -3.02 -9.99 4.29
N PRO A 256 -2.68 -9.00 5.14
CA PRO A 256 -3.62 -7.94 5.51
C PRO A 256 -4.02 -7.02 4.33
N HIS A 257 -3.49 -7.27 3.14
CA HIS A 257 -3.70 -6.45 1.93
C HIS A 257 -4.16 -7.31 0.77
#